data_a50de5d698308a72d922a7f0672df8a0
#
_entry.id   a50de5d698308a72d922a7f0672df8a0
#
_cell.length_a   1.000
_cell.length_b   1.000
_cell.length_c   1.000
_cell.angle_alpha   90.00
_cell.angle_beta   90.00
_cell.angle_gamma   90.00
#
_symmetry.space_group_name_H-M   'P 1'
#
loop_
_entity.id
_entity.type
_entity.pdbx_description
1 polymer ?
#
loop_
_entity_poly.entity_id
_entity_poly.type
_entity_poly.pdbx_seq_one_letter_code
_entity_poly.pdbx_strand_id
1 'polypeptide(L)'
;MSLPAWSFSSIKLFETCAKKYEAERITKEVKYTDNESTLYGKALHLAAEEFIRDDKPIPDRFKFISGMLEKLKALPGDKYCEKKFGIKSVDGALEPCDFFDKEVWFRGVADLLIINGESARVIDYKTNKDAKYADTRQLALLAACVFLEYPEVKEIKGALIFVVCNALVKQEYTFERRFDIFGALTPLLARREAAYESGVFNANPNGLCRKYCGVLSCIHNGSHK
;
A
#
# COMPACT_ATOMS: atom_id res chain seq x y z
N MET A 1 -6.16 -10.92 -22.58
CA MET A 1 -6.15 -11.23 -21.12
C MET A 1 -6.54 -9.97 -20.36
N SER A 2 -7.44 -10.05 -19.39
CA SER A 2 -7.76 -8.87 -18.55
C SER A 2 -6.54 -8.47 -17.73
N LEU A 3 -6.26 -7.17 -17.63
CA LEU A 3 -5.21 -6.64 -16.77
C LEU A 3 -5.49 -7.03 -15.30
N PRO A 4 -4.52 -7.58 -14.57
CA PRO A 4 -4.74 -7.88 -13.15
C PRO A 4 -4.93 -6.60 -12.38
N ALA A 5 -5.75 -6.67 -11.31
CA ALA A 5 -5.89 -5.56 -10.38
C ALA A 5 -4.53 -5.04 -9.92
N TRP A 6 -4.42 -3.74 -9.76
CA TRP A 6 -3.21 -3.14 -9.23
C TRP A 6 -3.37 -2.71 -7.78
N SER A 7 -2.29 -2.47 -7.12
CA SER A 7 -2.20 -1.94 -5.77
C SER A 7 -1.02 -0.97 -5.68
N PHE A 8 -0.92 -0.19 -4.63
CA PHE A 8 0.23 0.69 -4.43
C PHE A 8 1.56 -0.07 -4.53
N SER A 9 1.70 -1.21 -3.87
CA SER A 9 2.93 -2.01 -3.91
C SER A 9 3.24 -2.55 -5.31
N SER A 10 2.22 -2.96 -6.07
CA SER A 10 2.42 -3.48 -7.43
C SER A 10 2.83 -2.40 -8.41
N ILE A 11 2.22 -1.22 -8.34
CA ILE A 11 2.56 -0.13 -9.25
C ILE A 11 3.94 0.48 -8.90
N LYS A 12 4.30 0.54 -7.63
CA LYS A 12 5.64 0.93 -7.17
C LYS A 12 6.72 -0.04 -7.66
N LEU A 13 6.42 -1.34 -7.64
CA LEU A 13 7.32 -2.35 -8.20
C LEU A 13 7.52 -2.15 -9.71
N PHE A 14 6.42 -1.90 -10.46
CA PHE A 14 6.48 -1.61 -11.89
C PHE A 14 7.30 -0.34 -12.19
N GLU A 15 7.08 0.73 -11.44
CA GLU A 15 7.84 1.99 -11.53
C GLU A 15 9.34 1.77 -11.26
N THR A 16 9.66 0.93 -10.27
CA THR A 16 11.05 0.60 -9.93
C THR A 16 11.72 -0.20 -11.05
N CYS A 17 11.05 -1.22 -11.57
CA CYS A 17 11.56 -2.03 -12.67
C CYS A 17 10.42 -2.89 -13.27
N ALA A 18 9.99 -2.58 -14.50
CA ALA A 18 8.93 -3.33 -15.17
C ALA A 18 9.32 -4.81 -15.38
N LYS A 19 10.59 -5.12 -15.69
CA LYS A 19 11.07 -6.50 -15.80
C LYS A 19 10.95 -7.29 -14.50
N LYS A 20 11.24 -6.67 -13.36
CA LYS A 20 11.05 -7.30 -12.05
C LYS A 20 9.56 -7.51 -11.74
N TYR A 21 8.72 -6.53 -12.09
CA TYR A 21 7.26 -6.66 -11.96
C TYR A 21 6.73 -7.83 -12.79
N GLU A 22 7.15 -7.99 -14.04
CA GLU A 22 6.81 -9.14 -14.88
C GLU A 22 7.17 -10.46 -14.18
N ALA A 23 8.43 -10.59 -13.76
CA ALA A 23 8.94 -11.81 -13.14
C ALA A 23 8.23 -12.20 -11.83
N GLU A 24 7.82 -11.21 -11.01
CA GLU A 24 7.15 -11.48 -9.73
C GLU A 24 5.63 -11.60 -9.83
N ARG A 25 4.99 -10.85 -10.75
CA ARG A 25 3.52 -10.71 -10.79
C ARG A 25 2.85 -11.42 -11.95
N ILE A 26 3.54 -11.58 -13.07
CA ILE A 26 2.97 -12.16 -14.29
C ILE A 26 3.47 -13.58 -14.49
N THR A 27 4.77 -13.74 -14.77
CA THR A 27 5.37 -15.05 -15.02
C THR A 27 5.59 -15.88 -13.77
N LYS A 28 5.65 -15.23 -12.60
CA LYS A 28 5.95 -15.86 -11.31
C LYS A 28 7.28 -16.63 -11.30
N GLU A 29 8.20 -16.24 -12.15
CA GLU A 29 9.57 -16.76 -12.21
C GLU A 29 10.28 -16.56 -10.86
N VAL A 30 10.06 -15.39 -10.24
CA VAL A 30 10.59 -15.07 -8.91
C VAL A 30 9.48 -15.26 -7.89
N LYS A 31 9.63 -16.27 -7.03
CA LYS A 31 8.72 -16.47 -5.90
C LYS A 31 9.06 -15.48 -4.80
N TYR A 32 8.03 -14.81 -4.31
CA TYR A 32 8.17 -13.98 -3.12
C TYR A 32 8.44 -14.88 -1.91
N THR A 33 9.52 -14.60 -1.21
CA THR A 33 9.84 -15.26 0.08
C THR A 33 9.94 -14.19 1.16
N ASP A 34 9.26 -14.44 2.27
CA ASP A 34 9.39 -13.57 3.43
C ASP A 34 10.83 -13.66 3.98
N ASN A 35 11.44 -12.51 4.15
CA ASN A 35 12.67 -12.40 4.93
C ASN A 35 12.35 -12.00 6.37
N GLU A 36 13.36 -12.01 7.23
CA GLU A 36 13.22 -11.67 8.65
C GLU A 36 12.56 -10.30 8.88
N SER A 37 12.93 -9.29 8.08
CA SER A 37 12.35 -7.94 8.16
C SER A 37 10.87 -7.93 7.81
N THR A 38 10.47 -8.70 6.79
CA THR A 38 9.06 -8.81 6.39
C THR A 38 8.23 -9.53 7.45
N LEU A 39 8.79 -10.63 8.02
CA LEU A 39 8.12 -11.36 9.10
C LEU A 39 7.97 -10.48 10.35
N TYR A 40 8.99 -9.68 10.68
CA TYR A 40 8.92 -8.72 11.77
C TYR A 40 7.83 -7.68 11.53
N GLY A 41 7.75 -7.11 10.32
CA GLY A 41 6.71 -6.15 9.96
C GLY A 41 5.30 -6.76 10.10
N LYS A 42 5.07 -7.94 9.51
CA LYS A 42 3.78 -8.65 9.62
C LYS A 42 3.37 -8.91 11.07
N ALA A 43 4.32 -9.34 11.90
CA ALA A 43 4.04 -9.62 13.30
C ALA A 43 3.73 -8.34 14.11
N LEU A 44 4.32 -7.21 13.76
CA LEU A 44 4.02 -5.92 14.37
C LEU A 44 2.61 -5.44 13.98
N HIS A 45 2.26 -5.52 12.69
CA HIS A 45 0.92 -5.14 12.21
C HIS A 45 -0.16 -6.00 12.89
N LEU A 46 0.05 -7.32 12.97
CA LEU A 46 -0.87 -8.22 13.66
C LEU A 46 -1.03 -7.84 15.14
N ALA A 47 0.08 -7.54 15.84
CA ALA A 47 0.01 -7.13 17.24
C ALA A 47 -0.75 -5.79 17.44
N ALA A 48 -0.56 -4.84 16.51
CA ALA A 48 -1.30 -3.57 16.53
C ALA A 48 -2.79 -3.76 16.26
N GLU A 49 -3.13 -4.59 15.25
CA GLU A 49 -4.51 -4.96 14.92
C GLU A 49 -5.21 -5.61 16.12
N GLU A 50 -4.62 -6.67 16.70
CA GLU A 50 -5.19 -7.40 17.81
C GLU A 50 -5.36 -6.54 19.08
N PHE A 51 -4.43 -5.61 19.32
CA PHE A 51 -4.55 -4.67 20.44
C PHE A 51 -5.73 -3.68 20.25
N ILE A 52 -5.89 -3.12 19.06
CA ILE A 52 -6.94 -2.13 18.79
C ILE A 52 -8.31 -2.80 18.67
N ARG A 53 -8.41 -3.93 17.97
CA ARG A 53 -9.66 -4.61 17.67
C ARG A 53 -10.15 -5.49 18.83
N ASP A 54 -9.24 -6.28 19.43
CA ASP A 54 -9.57 -7.39 20.31
C ASP A 54 -9.13 -7.18 21.77
N ASP A 55 -8.56 -6.02 22.13
CA ASP A 55 -8.02 -5.72 23.46
C ASP A 55 -6.90 -6.69 23.92
N LYS A 56 -6.24 -7.38 22.98
CA LYS A 56 -5.17 -8.30 23.31
C LYS A 56 -3.91 -7.56 23.78
N PRO A 57 -3.16 -8.10 24.76
CA PRO A 57 -1.93 -7.50 25.23
C PRO A 57 -0.86 -7.49 24.12
N ILE A 58 -0.12 -6.39 24.05
CA ILE A 58 0.99 -6.26 23.09
C ILE A 58 2.14 -7.19 23.53
N PRO A 59 2.67 -8.03 22.63
CA PRO A 59 3.85 -8.85 22.91
C PRO A 59 5.04 -8.02 23.40
N ASP A 60 5.86 -8.56 24.31
CA ASP A 60 6.98 -7.85 24.96
C ASP A 60 7.91 -7.17 23.97
N ARG A 61 8.24 -7.84 22.87
CA ARG A 61 9.11 -7.32 21.80
C ARG A 61 8.55 -6.08 21.09
N PHE A 62 7.25 -5.79 21.24
CA PHE A 62 6.56 -4.64 20.62
C PHE A 62 6.02 -3.64 21.66
N LYS A 63 6.34 -3.77 22.95
CA LYS A 63 5.88 -2.84 23.99
C LYS A 63 6.22 -1.37 23.72
N PHE A 64 7.26 -1.11 22.91
CA PHE A 64 7.66 0.25 22.55
C PHE A 64 6.60 1.02 21.74
N ILE A 65 5.61 0.32 21.12
CA ILE A 65 4.50 0.97 20.39
C ILE A 65 3.24 1.15 21.27
N SER A 66 3.20 0.65 22.50
CA SER A 66 1.99 0.65 23.36
C SER A 66 1.37 2.03 23.51
N GLY A 67 2.15 3.02 23.93
CA GLY A 67 1.63 4.37 24.16
C GLY A 67 1.12 5.06 22.90
N MET A 68 1.64 4.71 21.73
CA MET A 68 1.11 5.16 20.44
C MET A 68 -0.24 4.49 20.16
N LEU A 69 -0.33 3.18 20.31
CA LEU A 69 -1.57 2.43 20.05
C LEU A 69 -2.69 2.81 21.01
N GLU A 70 -2.37 3.04 22.29
CA GLU A 70 -3.32 3.55 23.28
C GLU A 70 -3.92 4.90 22.84
N LYS A 71 -3.09 5.83 22.37
CA LYS A 71 -3.55 7.11 21.85
C LYS A 71 -4.45 6.93 20.62
N LEU A 72 -4.10 6.04 19.69
CA LEU A 72 -4.93 5.75 18.51
C LEU A 72 -6.27 5.11 18.91
N LYS A 73 -6.23 4.18 19.85
CA LYS A 73 -7.43 3.51 20.37
C LYS A 73 -8.37 4.48 21.08
N ALA A 74 -7.85 5.47 21.79
CA ALA A 74 -8.61 6.50 22.49
C ALA A 74 -9.22 7.56 21.55
N LEU A 75 -8.83 7.63 20.29
CA LEU A 75 -9.44 8.57 19.34
C LEU A 75 -10.92 8.24 19.12
N PRO A 76 -11.80 9.27 19.06
CA PRO A 76 -13.23 9.05 18.79
C PRO A 76 -13.46 8.52 17.37
N GLY A 77 -14.52 7.76 17.20
CA GLY A 77 -14.97 7.20 15.93
C GLY A 77 -14.83 5.68 15.84
N ASP A 78 -15.41 5.13 14.78
CA ASP A 78 -15.39 3.71 14.46
C ASP A 78 -14.02 3.32 13.90
N LYS A 79 -13.48 2.20 14.40
CA LYS A 79 -12.14 1.71 14.04
C LYS A 79 -12.22 0.45 13.21
N TYR A 80 -11.56 0.47 12.06
CA TYR A 80 -11.45 -0.64 11.14
C TYR A 80 -9.98 -0.99 10.96
N CYS A 81 -9.56 -2.11 11.54
CA CYS A 81 -8.21 -2.66 11.36
C CYS A 81 -8.16 -3.50 10.08
N GLU A 82 -7.03 -3.43 9.34
CA GLU A 82 -6.83 -4.16 8.08
C GLU A 82 -7.99 -3.97 7.09
N LYS A 83 -8.51 -2.73 7.03
CA LYS A 83 -9.64 -2.40 6.16
C LYS A 83 -9.26 -2.58 4.69
N LYS A 84 -9.96 -3.51 4.04
CA LYS A 84 -9.77 -3.83 2.62
C LYS A 84 -10.67 -2.97 1.76
N PHE A 85 -10.10 -2.42 0.66
CA PHE A 85 -10.78 -1.65 -0.35
C PHE A 85 -10.62 -2.30 -1.71
N GLY A 86 -11.72 -2.50 -2.43
CA GLY A 86 -11.76 -2.82 -3.85
C GLY A 86 -12.39 -1.66 -4.62
N ILE A 87 -11.78 -1.25 -5.71
CA ILE A 87 -12.34 -0.26 -6.64
C ILE A 87 -12.39 -0.88 -8.03
N LYS A 88 -13.52 -0.76 -8.71
CA LYS A 88 -13.70 -1.10 -10.12
C LYS A 88 -13.86 0.15 -10.96
N SER A 89 -13.63 0.03 -12.26
CA SER A 89 -13.90 1.09 -13.22
C SER A 89 -15.08 0.66 -14.11
N VAL A 90 -16.17 1.43 -14.06
CA VAL A 90 -17.37 1.19 -14.84
C VAL A 90 -17.60 2.41 -15.74
N ASP A 91 -17.51 2.25 -17.04
CA ASP A 91 -17.66 3.33 -18.03
C ASP A 91 -16.81 4.59 -17.72
N GLY A 92 -15.62 4.36 -17.16
CA GLY A 92 -14.70 5.43 -16.76
C GLY A 92 -14.96 6.03 -15.37
N ALA A 93 -16.07 5.67 -14.70
CA ALA A 93 -16.31 6.02 -13.30
C ALA A 93 -15.65 5.00 -12.36
N LEU A 94 -15.15 5.49 -11.22
CA LEU A 94 -14.58 4.65 -10.17
C LEU A 94 -15.62 4.39 -9.09
N GLU A 95 -15.89 3.12 -8.83
CA GLU A 95 -16.87 2.67 -7.87
C GLU A 95 -16.29 1.66 -6.87
N PRO A 96 -16.73 1.69 -5.59
CA PRO A 96 -16.37 0.65 -4.63
C PRO A 96 -16.92 -0.71 -5.09
N CYS A 97 -16.13 -1.76 -4.81
CA CYS A 97 -16.57 -3.14 -5.01
C CYS A 97 -15.96 -4.05 -3.93
N ASP A 98 -16.37 -5.33 -3.90
CA ASP A 98 -15.71 -6.29 -3.03
C ASP A 98 -14.21 -6.42 -3.37
N PHE A 99 -13.38 -6.61 -2.35
CA PHE A 99 -11.92 -6.73 -2.52
C PHE A 99 -11.54 -7.90 -3.46
N PHE A 100 -12.34 -8.94 -3.53
CA PHE A 100 -12.14 -10.11 -4.37
C PHE A 100 -13.01 -10.13 -5.62
N ASP A 101 -13.72 -9.04 -5.91
CA ASP A 101 -14.50 -8.91 -7.14
C ASP A 101 -13.64 -9.25 -8.36
N LYS A 102 -14.27 -9.88 -9.37
CA LYS A 102 -13.58 -10.29 -10.61
C LYS A 102 -13.19 -9.09 -11.48
N GLU A 103 -13.92 -7.99 -11.37
CA GLU A 103 -13.72 -6.75 -12.12
C GLU A 103 -12.94 -5.70 -11.31
N VAL A 104 -12.42 -6.09 -10.14
CA VAL A 104 -11.64 -5.18 -9.31
C VAL A 104 -10.43 -4.64 -10.09
N TRP A 105 -10.34 -3.32 -10.20
CA TRP A 105 -9.27 -2.61 -10.89
C TRP A 105 -8.14 -2.23 -9.94
N PHE A 106 -8.48 -1.72 -8.73
CA PHE A 106 -7.53 -1.37 -7.68
C PHE A 106 -7.84 -2.06 -6.36
N ARG A 107 -6.80 -2.45 -5.62
CA ARG A 107 -6.89 -2.99 -4.26
C ARG A 107 -6.02 -2.22 -3.30
N GLY A 108 -6.58 -1.84 -2.16
CA GLY A 108 -5.88 -1.23 -1.05
C GLY A 108 -6.21 -1.90 0.28
N VAL A 109 -5.29 -1.82 1.23
CA VAL A 109 -5.52 -2.23 2.63
C VAL A 109 -4.98 -1.12 3.51
N ALA A 110 -5.80 -0.62 4.43
CA ALA A 110 -5.39 0.32 5.45
C ALA A 110 -5.17 -0.42 6.76
N ASP A 111 -4.01 -0.27 7.39
CA ASP A 111 -3.69 -0.92 8.66
C ASP A 111 -4.68 -0.50 9.74
N LEU A 112 -5.03 0.80 9.77
CA LEU A 112 -6.08 1.33 10.64
C LEU A 112 -6.80 2.49 9.93
N LEU A 113 -8.12 2.36 9.80
CA LEU A 113 -9.03 3.43 9.41
C LEU A 113 -9.88 3.81 10.64
N ILE A 114 -9.99 5.11 10.92
CA ILE A 114 -10.87 5.64 11.96
C ILE A 114 -11.83 6.62 11.29
N ILE A 115 -13.15 6.39 11.42
CA ILE A 115 -14.20 7.27 10.88
C ILE A 115 -14.92 7.94 12.05
N ASN A 116 -15.01 9.27 12.01
CA ASN A 116 -15.72 10.06 12.99
C ASN A 116 -16.55 11.16 12.29
N GLY A 117 -17.79 10.83 11.96
CA GLY A 117 -18.65 11.70 11.18
C GLY A 117 -18.07 12.03 9.81
N GLU A 118 -17.95 13.32 9.49
CA GLU A 118 -17.38 13.79 8.21
C GLU A 118 -15.85 13.74 8.12
N SER A 119 -15.17 13.32 9.20
CA SER A 119 -13.70 13.23 9.26
C SER A 119 -13.24 11.79 9.38
N ALA A 120 -12.14 11.44 8.71
CA ALA A 120 -11.49 10.15 8.89
C ALA A 120 -9.98 10.27 9.12
N ARG A 121 -9.38 9.17 9.60
CA ARG A 121 -7.94 8.99 9.69
C ARG A 121 -7.53 7.69 9.03
N VAL A 122 -6.56 7.76 8.13
CA VAL A 122 -5.93 6.60 7.50
C VAL A 122 -4.51 6.49 8.05
N ILE A 123 -4.21 5.37 8.68
CA ILE A 123 -2.94 5.14 9.35
C ILE A 123 -2.30 3.89 8.76
N ASP A 124 -1.01 3.99 8.50
CA ASP A 124 -0.19 2.88 8.00
C ASP A 124 1.11 2.83 8.81
N TYR A 125 1.40 1.67 9.38
CA TYR A 125 2.58 1.45 10.20
C TYR A 125 3.78 1.04 9.33
N LYS A 126 4.93 1.64 9.60
CA LYS A 126 6.18 1.36 8.90
C LYS A 126 7.25 0.90 9.85
N THR A 127 7.89 -0.24 9.54
CA THR A 127 9.01 -0.81 10.32
C THR A 127 10.38 -0.41 9.78
N ASN A 128 10.42 0.47 8.77
CA ASN A 128 11.67 0.99 8.24
C ASN A 128 12.43 1.83 9.29
N LYS A 129 13.76 1.75 9.25
CA LYS A 129 14.65 2.48 10.15
C LYS A 129 14.86 3.96 9.75
N ASP A 130 14.31 4.38 8.61
CA ASP A 130 14.45 5.74 8.07
C ASP A 130 13.16 6.12 7.34
N ALA A 131 12.66 7.34 7.62
CA ALA A 131 11.50 7.92 6.98
C ALA A 131 11.83 8.76 5.72
N LYS A 132 13.13 8.90 5.38
CA LYS A 132 13.61 9.75 4.28
C LYS A 132 12.95 9.43 2.93
N TYR A 133 12.63 8.17 2.71
CA TYR A 133 12.01 7.69 1.47
C TYR A 133 10.53 7.34 1.64
N ALA A 134 9.85 8.03 2.56
CA ALA A 134 8.41 7.88 2.75
C ALA A 134 7.66 8.18 1.45
N ASP A 135 6.86 7.26 1.00
CA ASP A 135 6.02 7.44 -0.19
C ASP A 135 4.56 7.61 0.23
N THR A 136 4.11 8.86 0.24
CA THR A 136 2.77 9.22 0.71
C THR A 136 1.66 8.91 -0.29
N ARG A 137 1.99 8.46 -1.52
CA ARG A 137 1.00 8.04 -2.52
C ARG A 137 0.12 6.89 -2.01
N GLN A 138 0.65 6.03 -1.12
CA GLN A 138 -0.15 5.00 -0.48
C GLN A 138 -1.29 5.59 0.34
N LEU A 139 -1.01 6.59 1.17
CA LEU A 139 -2.04 7.29 1.95
C LEU A 139 -3.05 7.99 1.06
N ALA A 140 -2.59 8.62 -0.03
CA ALA A 140 -3.46 9.27 -0.99
C ALA A 140 -4.44 8.29 -1.63
N LEU A 141 -3.96 7.13 -2.10
CA LEU A 141 -4.81 6.09 -2.69
C LEU A 141 -5.82 5.53 -1.70
N LEU A 142 -5.41 5.28 -0.45
CA LEU A 142 -6.33 4.83 0.59
C LEU A 142 -7.36 5.92 0.94
N ALA A 143 -6.96 7.19 0.98
CA ALA A 143 -7.89 8.30 1.18
C ALA A 143 -8.92 8.38 0.04
N ALA A 144 -8.49 8.22 -1.21
CA ALA A 144 -9.42 8.18 -2.34
C ALA A 144 -10.42 7.02 -2.24
N CYS A 145 -9.96 5.84 -1.78
CA CYS A 145 -10.87 4.71 -1.52
C CYS A 145 -11.88 5.02 -0.42
N VAL A 146 -11.45 5.66 0.67
CA VAL A 146 -12.35 6.07 1.76
C VAL A 146 -13.40 7.04 1.24
N PHE A 147 -13.03 8.06 0.46
CA PHE A 147 -14.00 9.00 -0.11
C PHE A 147 -14.99 8.35 -1.07
N LEU A 148 -14.60 7.28 -1.77
CA LEU A 148 -15.50 6.55 -2.65
C LEU A 148 -16.48 5.65 -1.88
N GLU A 149 -16.00 4.98 -0.82
CA GLU A 149 -16.79 4.03 -0.04
C GLU A 149 -17.65 4.72 1.04
N TYR A 150 -17.17 5.89 1.55
CA TYR A 150 -17.83 6.67 2.61
C TYR A 150 -18.04 8.12 2.14
N PRO A 151 -19.06 8.38 1.33
CA PRO A 151 -19.29 9.70 0.69
C PRO A 151 -19.62 10.82 1.70
N GLU A 152 -19.99 10.47 2.93
CA GLU A 152 -20.18 11.39 4.04
C GLU A 152 -18.85 11.99 4.53
N VAL A 153 -17.71 11.30 4.35
CA VAL A 153 -16.41 11.78 4.77
C VAL A 153 -15.94 12.91 3.85
N LYS A 154 -15.59 14.06 4.44
CA LYS A 154 -15.15 15.28 3.72
C LYS A 154 -13.64 15.54 3.88
N GLU A 155 -13.07 15.14 5.03
CA GLU A 155 -11.68 15.37 5.35
C GLU A 155 -11.01 14.09 5.84
N ILE A 156 -9.79 13.83 5.37
CA ILE A 156 -9.00 12.68 5.81
C ILE A 156 -7.61 13.15 6.24
N LYS A 157 -7.19 12.74 7.45
CA LYS A 157 -5.82 12.87 7.93
C LYS A 157 -5.10 11.55 7.77
N GLY A 158 -4.16 11.49 6.82
CA GLY A 158 -3.30 10.34 6.58
C GLY A 158 -2.02 10.42 7.41
N ALA A 159 -1.55 9.29 7.92
CA ALA A 159 -0.30 9.18 8.66
C ALA A 159 0.48 7.91 8.32
N LEU A 160 1.75 8.05 7.91
CA LEU A 160 2.74 6.99 7.96
C LEU A 160 3.47 7.08 9.30
N ILE A 161 3.34 6.05 10.13
CA ILE A 161 3.97 5.99 11.46
C ILE A 161 5.16 5.04 11.39
N PHE A 162 6.36 5.61 11.37
CA PHE A 162 7.61 4.85 11.39
C PHE A 162 7.96 4.47 12.82
N VAL A 163 7.48 3.31 13.24
CA VAL A 163 7.53 2.89 14.64
C VAL A 163 8.94 2.62 15.16
N VAL A 164 9.89 2.23 14.28
CA VAL A 164 11.27 1.90 14.68
C VAL A 164 12.13 3.15 14.86
N CYS A 165 11.96 4.17 14.00
CA CYS A 165 12.72 5.42 14.10
C CYS A 165 11.91 6.57 14.72
N ASN A 166 10.71 6.28 15.25
CA ASN A 166 9.82 7.24 15.90
C ASN A 166 9.56 8.49 15.05
N ALA A 167 9.35 8.29 13.74
CA ALA A 167 9.04 9.38 12.80
C ALA A 167 7.59 9.31 12.35
N LEU A 168 7.02 10.48 12.04
CA LEU A 168 5.63 10.64 11.64
C LEU A 168 5.55 11.51 10.39
N VAL A 169 5.01 10.97 9.30
CA VAL A 169 4.72 11.71 8.08
C VAL A 169 3.22 11.85 7.94
N LYS A 170 2.73 13.08 7.86
CA LYS A 170 1.30 13.40 7.78
C LYS A 170 0.93 13.98 6.42
N GLN A 171 -0.29 13.73 5.99
CA GLN A 171 -0.91 14.31 4.80
C GLN A 171 -2.39 14.57 5.11
N GLU A 172 -2.94 15.59 4.46
CA GLU A 172 -4.36 15.91 4.56
C GLU A 172 -4.98 15.85 3.16
N TYR A 173 -6.20 15.31 3.10
CA TYR A 173 -6.94 15.12 1.85
C TYR A 173 -8.36 15.62 2.03
N THR A 174 -8.93 16.22 0.98
CA THR A 174 -10.31 16.68 0.94
C THR A 174 -11.09 15.94 -0.15
N PHE A 175 -12.40 15.83 0.07
CA PHE A 175 -13.30 15.12 -0.81
C PHE A 175 -13.30 15.65 -2.26
N GLU A 176 -13.15 16.96 -2.43
CA GLU A 176 -13.15 17.62 -3.74
C GLU A 176 -11.99 17.14 -4.62
N ARG A 177 -10.86 16.80 -4.00
CA ARG A 177 -9.63 16.41 -4.70
C ARG A 177 -9.49 14.88 -4.89
N ARG A 178 -10.49 14.09 -4.54
CA ARG A 178 -10.41 12.61 -4.56
C ARG A 178 -10.07 12.02 -5.93
N PHE A 179 -10.54 12.64 -7.00
CA PHE A 179 -10.27 12.14 -8.36
C PHE A 179 -8.87 12.52 -8.86
N ASP A 180 -8.30 13.62 -8.38
CA ASP A 180 -6.93 14.04 -8.72
C ASP A 180 -5.91 12.97 -8.31
N ILE A 181 -6.21 12.22 -7.24
CA ILE A 181 -5.31 11.21 -6.67
C ILE A 181 -5.08 10.07 -7.67
N PHE A 182 -6.15 9.51 -8.23
CA PHE A 182 -6.02 8.47 -9.26
C PHE A 182 -5.49 9.06 -10.57
N GLY A 183 -5.91 10.27 -10.92
CA GLY A 183 -5.43 11.00 -12.10
C GLY A 183 -3.91 11.17 -12.14
N ALA A 184 -3.30 11.43 -11.00
CA ALA A 184 -1.84 11.55 -10.88
C ALA A 184 -1.07 10.27 -11.26
N LEU A 185 -1.71 9.11 -11.21
CA LEU A 185 -1.11 7.82 -11.57
C LEU A 185 -1.40 7.40 -13.02
N THR A 186 -2.26 8.12 -13.74
CA THR A 186 -2.65 7.80 -15.12
C THR A 186 -1.44 7.54 -16.03
N PRO A 187 -0.37 8.36 -16.06
CA PRO A 187 0.77 8.10 -16.94
C PRO A 187 1.50 6.78 -16.61
N LEU A 188 1.56 6.42 -15.32
CA LEU A 188 2.22 5.20 -14.88
C LEU A 188 1.36 3.97 -15.18
N LEU A 189 0.05 4.08 -15.01
CA LEU A 189 -0.92 3.04 -15.36
C LEU A 189 -0.95 2.79 -16.87
N ALA A 190 -0.95 3.84 -17.70
CA ALA A 190 -0.87 3.73 -19.16
C ALA A 190 0.42 3.02 -19.61
N ARG A 191 1.57 3.32 -18.99
CA ARG A 191 2.82 2.59 -19.27
C ARG A 191 2.73 1.12 -18.90
N ARG A 192 2.07 0.79 -17.80
CA ARG A 192 1.84 -0.60 -17.39
C ARG A 192 0.93 -1.33 -18.39
N GLU A 193 -0.14 -0.69 -18.83
CA GLU A 193 -1.06 -1.21 -19.84
C GLU A 193 -0.35 -1.48 -21.15
N ALA A 194 0.40 -0.51 -21.68
CA ALA A 194 1.20 -0.67 -22.88
C ALA A 194 2.24 -1.82 -22.78
N ALA A 195 2.82 -2.03 -21.59
CA ALA A 195 3.72 -3.17 -21.37
C ALA A 195 2.98 -4.52 -21.44
N TYR A 196 1.75 -4.58 -20.94
CA TYR A 196 0.91 -5.78 -21.07
C TYR A 196 0.49 -6.05 -22.51
N GLU A 197 0.07 -5.02 -23.25
CA GLU A 197 -0.38 -5.13 -24.64
C GLU A 197 0.76 -5.56 -25.56
N SER A 198 1.94 -4.97 -25.40
CA SER A 198 3.11 -5.29 -26.20
C SER A 198 3.85 -6.56 -25.76
N GLY A 199 3.62 -7.03 -24.53
CA GLY A 199 4.43 -8.09 -23.91
C GLY A 199 5.87 -7.67 -23.57
N VAL A 200 6.19 -6.36 -23.62
CA VAL A 200 7.54 -5.83 -23.40
C VAL A 200 7.65 -5.14 -22.04
N PHE A 201 8.38 -5.75 -21.12
CA PHE A 201 8.65 -5.24 -19.79
C PHE A 201 10.12 -4.86 -19.66
N ASN A 202 10.43 -3.60 -19.93
CA ASN A 202 11.81 -3.13 -19.95
C ASN A 202 12.45 -3.14 -18.54
N ALA A 203 13.69 -3.60 -18.48
CA ALA A 203 14.49 -3.49 -17.27
C ALA A 203 14.84 -2.02 -16.97
N ASN A 204 14.82 -1.65 -15.69
CA ASN A 204 15.33 -0.38 -15.18
C ASN A 204 16.52 -0.65 -14.25
N PRO A 205 17.78 -0.67 -14.79
CA PRO A 205 18.95 -0.99 -13.99
C PRO A 205 19.16 0.01 -12.86
N ASN A 206 19.36 -0.50 -11.64
CA ASN A 206 19.58 0.31 -10.45
C ASN A 206 20.45 -0.44 -9.43
N GLY A 207 20.77 0.18 -8.30
CA GLY A 207 21.63 -0.38 -7.27
C GLY A 207 21.14 -1.71 -6.66
N LEU A 208 19.86 -2.05 -6.80
CA LEU A 208 19.29 -3.30 -6.28
C LEU A 208 19.62 -4.51 -7.18
N CYS A 209 19.99 -4.29 -8.45
CA CYS A 209 20.23 -5.36 -9.42
C CYS A 209 21.37 -6.28 -8.98
N ARG A 210 22.39 -5.76 -8.28
CA ARG A 210 23.57 -6.51 -7.91
C ARG A 210 23.36 -7.53 -6.80
N LYS A 211 22.54 -7.20 -5.78
CA LYS A 211 22.45 -8.01 -4.55
C LYS A 211 21.04 -8.43 -4.18
N TYR A 212 20.02 -7.68 -4.64
CA TYR A 212 18.66 -7.80 -4.11
C TYR A 212 17.62 -8.15 -5.17
N CYS A 213 18.03 -8.29 -6.42
CA CYS A 213 17.12 -8.67 -7.50
C CYS A 213 17.12 -10.19 -7.70
N GLY A 214 15.95 -10.82 -7.57
CA GLY A 214 15.80 -12.26 -7.77
C GLY A 214 15.61 -12.69 -9.23
N VAL A 215 15.61 -11.74 -10.19
CA VAL A 215 15.39 -12.05 -11.62
C VAL A 215 16.72 -12.50 -12.25
N LEU A 216 17.02 -13.79 -12.13
CA LEU A 216 18.29 -14.35 -12.62
C LEU A 216 18.41 -14.34 -14.14
N SER A 217 17.30 -14.36 -14.88
CA SER A 217 17.28 -14.25 -16.34
C SER A 217 17.62 -12.86 -16.88
N CYS A 218 17.67 -11.82 -16.01
CA CYS A 218 17.93 -10.44 -16.42
C CYS A 218 19.43 -10.18 -16.57
N ILE A 219 19.86 -9.65 -17.73
CA ILE A 219 21.27 -9.32 -18.02
C ILE A 219 21.91 -8.34 -17.04
N HIS A 220 21.12 -7.57 -16.31
CA HIS A 220 21.58 -6.63 -15.28
C HIS A 220 21.70 -7.26 -13.87
N ASN A 221 21.34 -8.54 -13.73
CA ASN A 221 21.46 -9.24 -12.46
C ASN A 221 22.95 -9.42 -12.08
N GLY A 222 23.27 -9.25 -10.81
CA GLY A 222 24.65 -9.38 -10.34
C GLY A 222 25.25 -10.77 -10.45
N SER A 223 24.43 -11.82 -10.72
CA SER A 223 24.92 -13.19 -10.97
C SER A 223 25.63 -13.36 -12.31
N HIS A 224 25.50 -12.38 -13.21
CA HIS A 224 26.14 -12.39 -14.54
C HIS A 224 27.50 -11.66 -14.58
N LYS A 225 28.11 -11.36 -13.42
CA LYS A 225 29.41 -10.67 -13.31
C LYS A 225 30.49 -11.62 -12.84
#